data_fc05d54d653eb2219155f783043b6a28
#
_entry.id   fc05d54d653eb2219155f783043b6a28
#
_cell.length_a   1.000
_cell.length_b   1.000
_cell.length_c   1.000
_cell.angle_alpha   90.00
_cell.angle_beta   90.00
_cell.angle_gamma   90.00
#
_symmetry.space_group_name_H-M   'P 1'
#
loop_
_entity.id
_entity.type
_entity.pdbx_description
1 polymer ?
#
loop_
_entity_poly.entity_id
_entity_poly.type
_entity_poly.pdbx_seq_one_letter_code
_entity_poly.pdbx_strand_id
1 'polypeptide(L)'
;ASLLVSHLTLAAAMLCGNVLNTLVLTGVFGTGTVGLYLLNLLFQEIFYDTYCYGAGDELVMRALYGSPLASAIYLLYRWTQNRYGEMLEAGTVVWNLLIALALGGLALFFYSRRPSELAENGVKNPPVRFLVQTVVTFAAGMGGWLMFYGITSDMMGAEEGARLAWSIFGAILCGVLAFGIMDILYKMEFRAFLSHKLRMLVTMAGVLVLCFFFWMDWSGYDTRLPAKEDIREMSFYTYAYNNSQAYGDILKQTARWSYKDVDVIYDFLENAVAYYRTDSHPADVDINNIKGINVAVKVMLKNGKDYYREYNIYDYTNNESQLEMLVSQEYKDNFYKI
;
A
#
# COMPACT_ATOMS: atom_id res chain seq x y z
N ALA A 1 3.40 23.41 -8.27
CA ALA A 1 2.95 23.04 -6.92
C ALA A 1 1.90 24.02 -6.37
N SER A 2 2.20 25.32 -6.24
CA SER A 2 1.26 26.31 -5.65
C SER A 2 -0.09 26.38 -6.38
N LEU A 3 -0.08 26.42 -7.72
CA LEU A 3 -1.28 26.42 -8.54
C LEU A 3 -2.18 25.20 -8.26
N LEU A 4 -1.56 24.01 -8.14
CA LEU A 4 -2.26 22.75 -7.88
C LEU A 4 -2.96 22.78 -6.51
N VAL A 5 -2.24 23.20 -5.48
CA VAL A 5 -2.78 23.30 -4.11
C VAL A 5 -3.88 24.36 -4.04
N SER A 6 -3.68 25.53 -4.68
CA SER A 6 -4.69 26.60 -4.71
C SER A 6 -5.99 26.15 -5.38
N HIS A 7 -5.91 25.49 -6.54
CA HIS A 7 -7.11 25.03 -7.24
C HIS A 7 -7.81 23.88 -6.49
N LEU A 8 -7.04 22.97 -5.84
CA LEU A 8 -7.60 21.94 -4.97
C LEU A 8 -8.38 22.56 -3.80
N THR A 9 -7.76 23.50 -3.09
CA THR A 9 -8.38 24.19 -1.95
C THR A 9 -9.61 25.01 -2.41
N LEU A 10 -9.52 25.66 -3.56
CA LEU A 10 -10.64 26.39 -4.14
C LEU A 10 -11.81 25.47 -4.48
N ALA A 11 -11.55 24.32 -5.12
CA ALA A 11 -12.59 23.33 -5.43
C ALA A 11 -13.26 22.80 -4.15
N ALA A 12 -12.46 22.49 -3.12
CA ALA A 12 -12.96 22.07 -1.81
C ALA A 12 -13.81 23.17 -1.15
N ALA A 13 -13.37 24.44 -1.20
CA ALA A 13 -14.10 25.58 -0.65
C ALA A 13 -15.45 25.82 -1.34
N MET A 14 -15.54 25.53 -2.65
CA MET A 14 -16.82 25.66 -3.37
C MET A 14 -17.83 24.58 -2.96
N LEU A 15 -17.37 23.43 -2.47
CA LEU A 15 -18.24 22.35 -1.95
C LEU A 15 -18.64 22.53 -0.50
N CYS A 16 -17.95 23.37 0.26
CA CYS A 16 -18.13 23.57 1.69
C CYS A 16 -18.60 24.99 2.03
N GLY A 17 -19.30 25.11 3.15
CA GLY A 17 -19.72 26.39 3.70
C GLY A 17 -18.80 26.94 4.79
N ASN A 18 -17.89 26.10 5.32
CA ASN A 18 -16.99 26.49 6.41
C ASN A 18 -15.54 26.05 6.16
N VAL A 19 -14.61 26.72 6.85
CA VAL A 19 -13.17 26.52 6.71
C VAL A 19 -12.74 25.11 7.13
N LEU A 20 -13.30 24.58 8.21
CA LEU A 20 -12.90 23.28 8.76
C LEU A 20 -13.22 22.14 7.79
N ASN A 21 -14.43 22.11 7.23
CA ASN A 21 -14.79 21.14 6.21
C ASN A 21 -13.97 21.32 4.91
N THR A 22 -13.62 22.55 4.56
CA THR A 22 -12.71 22.82 3.42
C THR A 22 -11.35 22.20 3.65
N LEU A 23 -10.77 22.33 4.85
CA LEU A 23 -9.48 21.71 5.19
C LEU A 23 -9.56 20.19 5.12
N VAL A 24 -10.60 19.58 5.67
CA VAL A 24 -10.80 18.13 5.62
C VAL A 24 -10.93 17.65 4.17
N LEU A 25 -11.76 18.30 3.36
CA LEU A 25 -11.91 17.95 1.95
C LEU A 25 -10.59 18.10 1.17
N THR A 26 -9.88 19.19 1.40
CA THR A 26 -8.57 19.43 0.78
C THR A 26 -7.58 18.32 1.15
N GLY A 27 -7.54 17.91 2.42
CA GLY A 27 -6.74 16.80 2.90
C GLY A 27 -7.12 15.48 2.22
N VAL A 28 -8.40 15.11 2.27
CA VAL A 28 -8.88 13.82 1.72
C VAL A 28 -8.69 13.75 0.20
N PHE A 29 -9.06 14.78 -0.56
CA PHE A 29 -8.85 14.78 -2.01
C PHE A 29 -7.39 14.98 -2.40
N GLY A 30 -6.62 15.63 -1.55
CA GLY A 30 -5.20 15.89 -1.79
C GLY A 30 -4.28 14.71 -1.53
N THR A 31 -4.57 13.89 -0.53
CA THR A 31 -3.72 12.78 -0.10
C THR A 31 -4.41 11.43 -0.02
N GLY A 32 -5.74 11.38 -0.14
CA GLY A 32 -6.53 10.17 0.10
C GLY A 32 -6.09 8.99 -0.75
N THR A 33 -5.80 9.20 -2.04
CA THR A 33 -5.36 8.14 -2.95
C THR A 33 -4.02 7.53 -2.49
N VAL A 34 -3.03 8.38 -2.23
CA VAL A 34 -1.72 7.88 -1.77
C VAL A 34 -1.81 7.30 -0.35
N GLY A 35 -2.65 7.89 0.53
CA GLY A 35 -2.85 7.40 1.88
C GLY A 35 -3.46 6.00 1.91
N LEU A 36 -4.53 5.77 1.15
CA LEU A 36 -5.15 4.44 1.03
C LEU A 36 -4.20 3.42 0.37
N TYR A 37 -3.43 3.87 -0.61
CA TYR A 37 -2.45 3.01 -1.25
C TYR A 37 -1.32 2.60 -0.29
N LEU A 38 -0.79 3.55 0.50
CA LEU A 38 0.23 3.25 1.52
C LEU A 38 -0.32 2.31 2.60
N LEU A 39 -1.57 2.49 3.04
CA LEU A 39 -2.21 1.53 3.95
C LEU A 39 -2.29 0.13 3.33
N ASN A 40 -2.67 0.03 2.06
CA ASN A 40 -2.69 -1.25 1.36
C ASN A 40 -1.31 -1.91 1.31
N LEU A 41 -0.25 -1.14 1.04
CA LEU A 41 1.13 -1.65 1.06
C LEU A 41 1.54 -2.13 2.45
N LEU A 42 1.24 -1.36 3.50
CA LEU A 42 1.55 -1.75 4.88
C LEU A 42 0.82 -3.04 5.29
N PHE A 43 -0.43 -3.21 4.84
CA PHE A 43 -1.14 -4.47 5.06
C PHE A 43 -0.48 -5.64 4.33
N GLN A 44 -0.04 -5.46 3.08
CA GLN A 44 0.66 -6.49 2.32
C GLN A 44 2.01 -6.85 2.97
N GLU A 45 2.78 -5.85 3.39
CA GLU A 45 4.08 -6.04 4.05
C GLU A 45 3.96 -6.78 5.39
N ILE A 46 2.89 -6.53 6.16
CA ILE A 46 2.71 -7.12 7.49
C ILE A 46 2.07 -8.51 7.44
N PHE A 47 1.17 -8.75 6.49
CA PHE A 47 0.33 -9.96 6.49
C PHE A 47 0.67 -10.95 5.36
N TYR A 48 1.50 -10.57 4.39
CA TYR A 48 1.93 -11.49 3.34
C TYR A 48 3.41 -11.85 3.52
N ASP A 49 3.67 -13.11 3.84
CA ASP A 49 5.01 -13.62 4.13
C ASP A 49 5.94 -13.57 2.91
N THR A 50 5.38 -13.67 1.70
CA THR A 50 6.12 -13.62 0.43
C THR A 50 6.16 -12.23 -0.21
N TYR A 51 5.80 -11.18 0.55
CA TYR A 51 5.84 -9.82 0.04
C TYR A 51 7.26 -9.37 -0.24
N CYS A 52 7.53 -8.99 -1.50
CA CYS A 52 8.82 -8.47 -1.91
C CYS A 52 8.86 -6.94 -1.76
N TYR A 53 9.69 -6.45 -0.86
CA TYR A 53 9.85 -5.03 -0.61
C TYR A 53 10.33 -4.28 -1.86
N GLY A 54 9.71 -3.14 -2.16
CA GLY A 54 10.01 -2.33 -3.35
C GLY A 54 9.25 -2.75 -4.62
N ALA A 55 8.61 -3.93 -4.67
CA ALA A 55 7.80 -4.33 -5.83
C ALA A 55 6.62 -3.39 -6.11
N GLY A 56 6.18 -2.63 -5.09
CA GLY A 56 5.13 -1.62 -5.19
C GLY A 56 5.58 -0.23 -5.64
N ASP A 57 6.88 0.04 -5.79
CA ASP A 57 7.40 1.40 -5.99
C ASP A 57 6.79 2.12 -7.21
N GLU A 58 6.60 1.43 -8.33
CA GLU A 58 5.97 2.01 -9.50
C GLU A 58 4.51 2.42 -9.23
N LEU A 59 3.77 1.60 -8.47
CA LEU A 59 2.39 1.88 -8.10
C LEU A 59 2.32 3.00 -7.05
N VAL A 60 3.30 3.10 -6.14
CA VAL A 60 3.44 4.24 -5.21
C VAL A 60 3.60 5.53 -6.01
N MET A 61 4.45 5.55 -7.02
CA MET A 61 4.64 6.72 -7.88
C MET A 61 3.34 7.07 -8.64
N ARG A 62 2.62 6.09 -9.15
CA ARG A 62 1.31 6.31 -9.80
C ARG A 62 0.27 6.88 -8.81
N ALA A 63 0.19 6.35 -7.59
CA ALA A 63 -0.70 6.84 -6.54
C ALA A 63 -0.34 8.28 -6.12
N LEU A 64 0.95 8.58 -6.04
CA LEU A 64 1.48 9.91 -5.73
C LEU A 64 1.08 10.93 -6.83
N TYR A 65 1.22 10.57 -8.10
CA TYR A 65 0.76 11.41 -9.21
C TYR A 65 -0.76 11.57 -9.25
N GLY A 66 -1.52 10.60 -8.76
CA GLY A 66 -2.97 10.68 -8.59
C GLY A 66 -3.44 11.51 -7.39
N SER A 67 -2.53 11.91 -6.49
CA SER A 67 -2.80 12.67 -5.27
C SER A 67 -2.29 14.10 -5.37
N PRO A 68 -3.15 15.10 -5.61
CA PRO A 68 -2.71 16.47 -5.92
C PRO A 68 -1.78 17.11 -4.88
N LEU A 69 -2.06 16.93 -3.58
CA LEU A 69 -1.22 17.49 -2.52
C LEU A 69 0.10 16.74 -2.39
N ALA A 70 0.06 15.40 -2.45
CA ALA A 70 1.28 14.59 -2.39
C ALA A 70 2.19 14.87 -3.59
N SER A 71 1.61 14.99 -4.79
CA SER A 71 2.33 15.35 -6.00
C SER A 71 2.95 16.74 -5.92
N ALA A 72 2.24 17.72 -5.33
CA ALA A 72 2.79 19.06 -5.09
C ALA A 72 3.98 19.05 -4.13
N ILE A 73 3.89 18.26 -3.04
CA ILE A 73 4.98 18.08 -2.07
C ILE A 73 6.18 17.40 -2.75
N TYR A 74 5.94 16.35 -3.54
CA TYR A 74 6.98 15.66 -4.30
C TYR A 74 7.70 16.59 -5.28
N LEU A 75 6.97 17.43 -6.00
CA LEU A 75 7.57 18.44 -6.88
C LEU A 75 8.44 19.44 -6.12
N LEU A 76 7.99 19.91 -4.95
CA LEU A 76 8.77 20.81 -4.10
C LEU A 76 10.03 20.11 -3.58
N TYR A 77 9.91 18.86 -3.12
CA TYR A 77 11.05 18.06 -2.68
C TYR A 77 12.08 17.88 -3.80
N ARG A 78 11.65 17.44 -4.98
CA ARG A 78 12.53 17.28 -6.15
C ARG A 78 13.18 18.61 -6.55
N TRP A 79 12.45 19.70 -6.49
CA TRP A 79 13.01 21.03 -6.78
C TRP A 79 14.09 21.46 -5.77
N THR A 80 13.91 21.16 -4.48
CA THR A 80 14.92 21.45 -3.45
C THR A 80 16.16 20.57 -3.56
N GLN A 81 16.01 19.33 -4.02
CA GLN A 81 17.12 18.40 -4.26
C GLN A 81 17.89 18.70 -5.55
N ASN A 82 17.29 19.48 -6.45
CA ASN A 82 17.84 19.77 -7.78
C ASN A 82 19.11 20.67 -7.77
N ARG A 83 19.74 20.87 -6.61
CA ARG A 83 21.09 21.46 -6.51
C ARG A 83 22.16 20.70 -7.31
N TYR A 84 21.84 19.49 -7.79
CA TYR A 84 22.74 18.59 -8.51
C TYR A 84 22.42 18.38 -10.00
N GLY A 85 21.53 19.17 -10.59
CA GLY A 85 21.36 19.24 -12.06
C GLY A 85 20.44 18.19 -12.70
N GLU A 86 19.73 17.37 -11.94
CA GLU A 86 18.69 16.50 -12.50
C GLU A 86 17.44 17.33 -12.83
N MET A 87 17.14 17.47 -14.11
CA MET A 87 15.93 18.17 -14.56
C MET A 87 14.67 17.41 -14.11
N LEU A 88 13.69 18.16 -13.60
CA LEU A 88 12.33 17.65 -13.43
C LEU A 88 11.83 17.09 -14.76
N GLU A 89 11.36 15.85 -14.77
CA GLU A 89 10.78 15.25 -15.96
C GLU A 89 9.64 16.12 -16.48
N ALA A 90 9.73 16.55 -17.74
CA ALA A 90 8.71 17.38 -18.37
C ALA A 90 7.31 16.77 -18.28
N GLY A 91 7.22 15.45 -18.37
CA GLY A 91 5.96 14.69 -18.20
C GLY A 91 5.28 14.91 -16.86
N THR A 92 6.06 14.89 -15.76
CA THR A 92 5.55 15.15 -14.40
C THR A 92 4.99 16.56 -14.26
N VAL A 93 5.68 17.56 -14.82
CA VAL A 93 5.24 18.96 -14.78
C VAL A 93 3.95 19.15 -15.57
N VAL A 94 3.89 18.59 -16.79
CA VAL A 94 2.70 18.65 -17.65
C VAL A 94 1.52 17.96 -16.99
N TRP A 95 1.70 16.78 -16.39
CA TRP A 95 0.66 16.06 -15.68
C TRP A 95 0.07 16.88 -14.52
N ASN A 96 0.92 17.47 -13.68
CA ASN A 96 0.48 18.32 -12.56
C ASN A 96 -0.23 19.59 -13.05
N LEU A 97 0.16 20.15 -14.18
CA LEU A 97 -0.53 21.29 -14.79
C LEU A 97 -1.93 20.88 -15.27
N LEU A 98 -2.06 19.72 -15.91
CA LEU A 98 -3.37 19.20 -16.35
C LEU A 98 -4.31 18.96 -15.18
N ILE A 99 -3.82 18.36 -14.08
CA ILE A 99 -4.64 18.20 -12.85
C ILE A 99 -5.02 19.56 -12.28
N ALA A 100 -4.12 20.51 -12.22
CA ALA A 100 -4.42 21.86 -11.72
C ALA A 100 -5.51 22.55 -12.56
N LEU A 101 -5.43 22.45 -13.90
CA LEU A 101 -6.44 22.99 -14.80
C LEU A 101 -7.79 22.29 -14.63
N ALA A 102 -7.80 20.95 -14.49
CA ALA A 102 -9.01 20.19 -14.23
C ALA A 102 -9.67 20.58 -12.89
N LEU A 103 -8.89 20.74 -11.82
CA LEU A 103 -9.38 21.21 -10.52
C LEU A 103 -9.90 22.65 -10.59
N GLY A 104 -9.23 23.52 -11.34
CA GLY A 104 -9.69 24.89 -11.60
C GLY A 104 -11.03 24.90 -12.36
N GLY A 105 -11.17 24.05 -13.38
CA GLY A 105 -12.44 23.87 -14.11
C GLY A 105 -13.56 23.34 -13.21
N LEU A 106 -13.29 22.37 -12.35
CA LEU A 106 -14.22 21.86 -11.34
C LEU A 106 -14.62 22.95 -10.34
N ALA A 107 -13.68 23.77 -9.88
CA ALA A 107 -13.96 24.88 -8.99
C ALA A 107 -14.92 25.89 -9.63
N LEU A 108 -14.71 26.26 -10.90
CA LEU A 108 -15.60 27.13 -11.66
C LEU A 108 -16.98 26.48 -11.86
N PHE A 109 -17.03 25.20 -12.17
CA PHE A 109 -18.29 24.47 -12.30
C PHE A 109 -19.09 24.47 -10.98
N PHE A 110 -18.45 24.20 -9.84
CA PHE A 110 -19.10 24.23 -8.54
C PHE A 110 -19.49 25.67 -8.16
N TYR A 111 -18.66 26.65 -8.48
CA TYR A 111 -18.99 28.06 -8.26
C TYR A 111 -20.27 28.46 -8.97
N SER A 112 -20.42 28.12 -10.26
CA SER A 112 -21.62 28.46 -11.06
C SER A 112 -22.89 27.79 -10.54
N ARG A 113 -22.77 26.71 -9.77
CA ARG A 113 -23.92 25.98 -9.18
C ARG A 113 -24.07 26.20 -7.68
N ARG A 114 -23.27 27.07 -7.07
CA ARG A 114 -23.28 27.32 -5.63
C ARG A 114 -24.50 28.16 -5.25
N PRO A 115 -25.42 27.62 -4.42
CA PRO A 115 -26.49 28.44 -3.87
C PRO A 115 -25.94 29.43 -2.84
N SER A 116 -26.51 30.66 -2.80
CA SER A 116 -26.07 31.73 -1.88
C SER A 116 -26.20 31.39 -0.39
N GLU A 117 -27.01 30.38 -0.06
CA GLU A 117 -27.29 29.93 1.31
C GLU A 117 -26.28 28.95 1.89
N LEU A 118 -25.17 28.71 1.20
CA LEU A 118 -24.12 27.76 1.65
C LEU A 118 -23.17 28.30 2.73
N ALA A 119 -23.26 29.62 3.01
CA ALA A 119 -22.48 30.24 4.07
C ALA A 119 -22.86 29.60 5.42
N GLU A 120 -21.86 29.13 6.19
CA GLU A 120 -22.00 28.56 7.54
C GLU A 120 -22.47 27.08 7.60
N ASN A 121 -22.97 26.50 6.54
CA ASN A 121 -23.38 25.11 6.51
C ASN A 121 -22.19 24.18 6.15
N GLY A 122 -22.26 22.92 6.62
CA GLY A 122 -21.28 21.89 6.26
C GLY A 122 -21.33 21.52 4.78
N VAL A 123 -20.75 20.37 4.41
CA VAL A 123 -20.80 19.87 3.03
C VAL A 123 -22.25 19.57 2.63
N LYS A 124 -22.81 20.33 1.68
CA LYS A 124 -24.20 20.18 1.27
C LYS A 124 -24.45 19.02 0.31
N ASN A 125 -23.41 18.58 -0.41
CA ASN A 125 -23.54 17.51 -1.39
C ASN A 125 -23.48 16.12 -0.70
N PRO A 126 -24.61 15.37 -0.60
CA PRO A 126 -24.66 14.10 0.12
C PRO A 126 -23.70 13.03 -0.40
N PRO A 127 -23.52 12.83 -1.71
CA PRO A 127 -22.51 11.91 -2.26
C PRO A 127 -21.09 12.25 -1.83
N VAL A 128 -20.69 13.52 -1.89
CA VAL A 128 -19.34 13.96 -1.47
C VAL A 128 -19.13 13.73 0.02
N ARG A 129 -20.12 14.09 0.83
CA ARG A 129 -20.10 13.84 2.27
C ARG A 129 -19.92 12.37 2.59
N PHE A 130 -20.69 11.49 1.92
CA PHE A 130 -20.59 10.04 2.11
C PHE A 130 -19.23 9.52 1.70
N LEU A 131 -18.72 9.91 0.54
CA LEU A 131 -17.41 9.48 0.05
C LEU A 131 -16.30 9.85 1.03
N VAL A 132 -16.23 11.11 1.45
CA VAL A 132 -15.20 11.61 2.36
C VAL A 132 -15.28 10.91 3.72
N GLN A 133 -16.49 10.78 4.28
CA GLN A 133 -16.70 10.07 5.54
C GLN A 133 -16.25 8.62 5.45
N THR A 134 -16.56 7.92 4.37
CA THR A 134 -16.15 6.54 4.14
C THR A 134 -14.64 6.44 4.04
N VAL A 135 -13.97 7.25 3.22
CA VAL A 135 -12.50 7.23 3.05
C VAL A 135 -11.79 7.48 4.38
N VAL A 136 -12.22 8.49 5.15
CA VAL A 136 -11.63 8.81 6.45
C VAL A 136 -11.84 7.65 7.44
N THR A 137 -13.03 7.06 7.46
CA THR A 137 -13.33 5.92 8.35
C THR A 137 -12.52 4.68 7.99
N PHE A 138 -12.38 4.36 6.70
CA PHE A 138 -11.55 3.26 6.24
C PHE A 138 -10.09 3.48 6.63
N ALA A 139 -9.54 4.67 6.35
CA ALA A 139 -8.17 4.99 6.71
C ALA A 139 -7.92 4.90 8.23
N ALA A 140 -8.84 5.43 9.03
CA ALA A 140 -8.74 5.37 10.48
C ALA A 140 -8.91 3.95 11.04
N GLY A 141 -9.86 3.18 10.53
CA GLY A 141 -10.11 1.81 10.96
C GLY A 141 -8.97 0.86 10.59
N MET A 142 -8.50 0.92 9.35
CA MET A 142 -7.32 0.15 8.92
C MET A 142 -6.06 0.57 9.69
N GLY A 143 -5.81 1.88 9.83
CA GLY A 143 -4.70 2.38 10.64
C GLY A 143 -4.79 1.94 12.11
N GLY A 144 -6.00 1.92 12.69
CA GLY A 144 -6.25 1.39 14.03
C GLY A 144 -5.93 -0.10 14.16
N TRP A 145 -6.30 -0.92 13.17
CA TRP A 145 -5.92 -2.33 13.11
C TRP A 145 -4.41 -2.51 13.16
N LEU A 146 -3.67 -1.85 12.25
CA LEU A 146 -2.20 -1.96 12.18
C LEU A 146 -1.52 -1.45 13.45
N MET A 147 -1.99 -0.32 13.99
CA MET A 147 -1.43 0.27 15.21
C MET A 147 -1.53 -0.70 16.39
N PHE A 148 -2.70 -1.28 16.63
CA PHE A 148 -2.90 -2.23 17.74
C PHE A 148 -2.20 -3.56 17.49
N TYR A 149 -2.14 -4.02 16.23
CA TYR A 149 -1.36 -5.20 15.87
C TYR A 149 0.12 -5.01 16.20
N GLY A 150 0.73 -3.90 15.78
CA GLY A 150 2.14 -3.60 16.07
C GLY A 150 2.42 -3.44 17.56
N ILE A 151 1.57 -2.72 18.31
CA ILE A 151 1.75 -2.56 19.77
C ILE A 151 1.72 -3.92 20.48
N THR A 152 0.81 -4.80 20.09
CA THR A 152 0.66 -6.12 20.75
C THR A 152 1.73 -7.12 20.31
N SER A 153 2.22 -7.03 19.07
CA SER A 153 3.33 -7.83 18.56
C SER A 153 4.65 -7.44 19.23
N ASP A 154 5.02 -6.16 19.13
CA ASP A 154 6.37 -5.70 19.47
C ASP A 154 6.55 -5.44 20.98
N MET A 155 5.52 -4.88 21.65
CA MET A 155 5.63 -4.47 23.04
C MET A 155 5.15 -5.52 24.04
N MET A 156 4.15 -6.34 23.66
CA MET A 156 3.51 -7.27 24.60
C MET A 156 3.88 -8.73 24.35
N GLY A 157 4.46 -9.08 23.18
CA GLY A 157 4.73 -10.49 22.81
C GLY A 157 3.46 -11.35 22.89
N ALA A 158 2.30 -10.77 22.55
CA ALA A 158 1.01 -11.40 22.76
C ALA A 158 0.83 -12.59 21.81
N GLU A 159 0.11 -13.62 22.30
CA GLU A 159 -0.33 -14.73 21.45
C GLU A 159 -1.19 -14.24 20.27
N GLU A 160 -1.20 -14.97 19.16
CA GLU A 160 -1.88 -14.59 17.93
C GLU A 160 -3.37 -14.25 18.13
N GLY A 161 -4.08 -15.03 18.91
CA GLY A 161 -5.49 -14.76 19.24
C GLY A 161 -5.69 -13.44 19.99
N ALA A 162 -4.78 -13.09 20.88
CA ALA A 162 -4.82 -11.81 21.59
C ALA A 162 -4.47 -10.64 20.66
N ARG A 163 -3.46 -10.79 19.78
CA ARG A 163 -3.11 -9.81 18.75
C ARG A 163 -4.31 -9.51 17.86
N LEU A 164 -4.98 -10.54 17.37
CA LEU A 164 -6.19 -10.40 16.55
C LEU A 164 -7.30 -9.65 17.29
N ALA A 165 -7.60 -10.02 18.54
CA ALA A 165 -8.63 -9.36 19.33
C ALA A 165 -8.34 -7.86 19.54
N TRP A 166 -7.10 -7.51 19.84
CA TRP A 166 -6.68 -6.11 19.98
C TRP A 166 -6.72 -5.35 18.66
N SER A 167 -6.37 -5.98 17.54
CA SER A 167 -6.45 -5.37 16.21
C SER A 167 -7.89 -5.06 15.82
N ILE A 168 -8.82 -5.99 16.05
CA ILE A 168 -10.26 -5.77 15.85
C ILE A 168 -10.74 -4.61 16.71
N PHE A 169 -10.38 -4.61 17.99
CA PHE A 169 -10.72 -3.51 18.90
C PHE A 169 -10.20 -2.16 18.38
N GLY A 170 -8.94 -2.10 17.94
CA GLY A 170 -8.31 -0.90 17.38
C GLY A 170 -9.03 -0.40 16.13
N ALA A 171 -9.38 -1.30 15.22
CA ALA A 171 -10.14 -0.96 14.01
C ALA A 171 -11.51 -0.38 14.35
N ILE A 172 -12.25 -1.01 15.25
CA ILE A 172 -13.57 -0.55 15.68
C ILE A 172 -13.46 0.80 16.40
N LEU A 173 -12.56 0.92 17.36
CA LEU A 173 -12.38 2.14 18.13
C LEU A 173 -12.04 3.32 17.22
N CYS A 174 -10.98 3.22 16.42
CA CYS A 174 -10.52 4.30 15.55
C CYS A 174 -11.54 4.62 14.45
N GLY A 175 -12.17 3.61 13.85
CA GLY A 175 -13.17 3.79 12.82
C GLY A 175 -14.45 4.46 13.34
N VAL A 176 -14.97 4.03 14.50
CA VAL A 176 -16.16 4.63 15.14
C VAL A 176 -15.88 6.07 15.55
N LEU A 177 -14.71 6.35 16.13
CA LEU A 177 -14.32 7.72 16.47
C LEU A 177 -14.22 8.60 15.24
N ALA A 178 -13.56 8.15 14.18
CA ALA A 178 -13.43 8.88 12.92
C ALA A 178 -14.80 9.16 12.28
N PHE A 179 -15.66 8.16 12.22
CA PHE A 179 -17.03 8.31 11.69
C PHE A 179 -17.83 9.33 12.49
N GLY A 180 -17.80 9.25 13.81
CA GLY A 180 -18.51 10.15 14.70
C GLY A 180 -17.98 11.59 14.64
N ILE A 181 -16.67 11.77 14.58
CA ILE A 181 -16.03 13.08 14.39
C ILE A 181 -16.49 13.70 13.06
N MET A 182 -16.54 12.92 11.98
CA MET A 182 -17.05 13.42 10.70
C MET A 182 -18.53 13.82 10.75
N ASP A 183 -19.38 13.09 11.49
CA ASP A 183 -20.77 13.49 11.71
C ASP A 183 -20.88 14.82 12.46
N ILE A 184 -20.03 15.04 13.49
CA ILE A 184 -19.94 16.33 14.21
C ILE A 184 -19.52 17.46 13.26
N LEU A 185 -18.45 17.24 12.48
CA LEU A 185 -17.91 18.23 11.55
C LEU A 185 -18.94 18.66 10.50
N TYR A 186 -19.76 17.73 10.03
CA TYR A 186 -20.77 18.03 9.02
C TYR A 186 -21.98 18.76 9.57
N LYS A 187 -22.36 18.53 10.81
CA LYS A 187 -23.53 19.16 11.44
C LYS A 187 -23.17 20.31 12.36
N MET A 188 -21.86 20.46 12.70
CA MET A 188 -21.35 21.43 13.65
C MET A 188 -22.02 21.32 15.05
N GLU A 189 -22.47 20.12 15.41
CA GLU A 189 -23.15 19.82 16.67
C GLU A 189 -22.58 18.57 17.31
N PHE A 190 -22.14 18.63 18.58
CA PHE A 190 -21.66 17.46 19.30
C PHE A 190 -22.71 16.34 19.45
N ARG A 191 -23.99 16.70 19.49
CA ARG A 191 -25.09 15.73 19.53
C ARG A 191 -25.22 14.90 18.25
N ALA A 192 -24.55 15.33 17.19
CA ALA A 192 -24.53 14.62 15.92
C ALA A 192 -23.64 13.38 15.93
N PHE A 193 -22.83 13.20 16.98
CA PHE A 193 -21.99 12.02 17.12
C PHE A 193 -22.83 10.73 16.96
N LEU A 194 -22.45 9.89 16.00
CA LEU A 194 -23.17 8.66 15.65
C LEU A 194 -24.63 8.85 15.22
N SER A 195 -24.97 9.97 14.59
CA SER A 195 -26.33 10.21 14.12
C SER A 195 -26.78 9.24 13.03
N HIS A 196 -25.84 8.64 12.27
CA HIS A 196 -26.10 7.71 11.17
C HIS A 196 -25.66 6.28 11.48
N LYS A 197 -26.20 5.66 12.54
CA LYS A 197 -25.78 4.35 13.07
C LYS A 197 -25.73 3.24 12.03
N LEU A 198 -26.73 3.15 11.14
CA LEU A 198 -26.76 2.12 10.11
C LEU A 198 -25.61 2.26 9.11
N ARG A 199 -25.34 3.51 8.66
CA ARG A 199 -24.19 3.77 7.76
C ARG A 199 -22.88 3.46 8.43
N MET A 200 -22.74 3.82 9.70
CA MET A 200 -21.56 3.47 10.50
C MET A 200 -21.36 1.97 10.55
N LEU A 201 -22.38 1.19 10.87
CA LEU A 201 -22.29 -0.28 10.92
C LEU A 201 -21.87 -0.87 9.57
N VAL A 202 -22.46 -0.41 8.46
CA VAL A 202 -22.11 -0.88 7.11
C VAL A 202 -20.67 -0.51 6.77
N THR A 203 -20.22 0.71 7.08
CA THR A 203 -18.85 1.14 6.81
C THR A 203 -17.87 0.35 7.67
N MET A 204 -18.16 0.13 8.95
CA MET A 204 -17.31 -0.67 9.85
C MET A 204 -17.24 -2.14 9.42
N ALA A 205 -18.36 -2.72 8.98
CA ALA A 205 -18.35 -4.07 8.41
C ALA A 205 -17.42 -4.13 7.19
N GLY A 206 -17.46 -3.14 6.31
CA GLY A 206 -16.54 -3.03 5.17
C GLY A 206 -15.07 -2.92 5.58
N VAL A 207 -14.75 -2.12 6.60
CA VAL A 207 -13.39 -2.02 7.15
C VAL A 207 -12.92 -3.37 7.67
N LEU A 208 -13.72 -4.04 8.49
CA LEU A 208 -13.36 -5.36 9.06
C LEU A 208 -13.19 -6.41 7.96
N VAL A 209 -14.10 -6.49 7.00
CA VAL A 209 -13.98 -7.41 5.86
C VAL A 209 -12.67 -7.17 5.10
N LEU A 210 -12.29 -5.93 4.87
CA LEU A 210 -11.03 -5.61 4.19
C LEU A 210 -9.80 -5.99 5.04
N CYS A 211 -9.83 -5.72 6.35
CA CYS A 211 -8.74 -6.14 7.25
C CYS A 211 -8.60 -7.67 7.30
N PHE A 212 -9.71 -8.39 7.41
CA PHE A 212 -9.71 -9.85 7.37
C PHE A 212 -9.27 -10.42 6.02
N PHE A 213 -9.59 -9.74 4.91
CA PHE A 213 -9.14 -10.12 3.57
C PHE A 213 -7.62 -10.23 3.51
N PHE A 214 -6.90 -9.27 4.09
CA PHE A 214 -5.44 -9.32 4.17
C PHE A 214 -4.95 -10.33 5.21
N TRP A 215 -5.52 -10.30 6.41
CA TRP A 215 -5.07 -11.15 7.51
C TRP A 215 -5.21 -12.66 7.21
N MET A 216 -6.25 -13.07 6.48
CA MET A 216 -6.50 -14.47 6.09
C MET A 216 -5.96 -14.82 4.70
N ASP A 217 -5.24 -13.93 4.06
CA ASP A 217 -4.80 -14.08 2.66
C ASP A 217 -5.88 -14.66 1.73
N TRP A 218 -7.08 -14.08 1.73
CA TRP A 218 -8.16 -14.54 0.84
C TRP A 218 -7.80 -14.42 -0.64
N SER A 219 -6.78 -13.63 -0.99
CA SER A 219 -6.25 -13.53 -2.35
C SER A 219 -5.41 -14.74 -2.76
N GLY A 220 -4.95 -15.54 -1.79
CA GLY A 220 -3.95 -16.57 -1.99
C GLY A 220 -2.61 -16.00 -2.44
N TYR A 221 -2.24 -14.80 -1.94
CA TYR A 221 -1.04 -14.11 -2.36
C TYR A 221 0.21 -14.96 -2.14
N ASP A 222 0.34 -15.58 -0.94
CA ASP A 222 1.50 -16.36 -0.55
C ASP A 222 1.52 -17.75 -1.19
N THR A 223 0.35 -18.27 -1.55
CA THR A 223 0.20 -19.65 -2.02
C THR A 223 -0.06 -19.78 -3.52
N ARG A 224 -0.22 -18.65 -4.23
CA ARG A 224 -0.53 -18.65 -5.66
C ARG A 224 0.73 -18.74 -6.50
N LEU A 225 0.87 -19.84 -7.23
CA LEU A 225 1.88 -20.02 -8.26
C LEU A 225 1.18 -20.04 -9.64
N PRO A 226 1.66 -19.28 -10.64
CA PRO A 226 1.11 -19.35 -11.99
C PRO A 226 1.45 -20.71 -12.63
N ALA A 227 0.65 -21.13 -13.60
CA ALA A 227 0.97 -22.34 -14.35
C ALA A 227 2.31 -22.19 -15.09
N LYS A 228 3.14 -23.22 -15.06
CA LYS A 228 4.46 -23.22 -15.70
C LYS A 228 4.41 -22.82 -17.18
N GLU A 229 3.33 -23.23 -17.85
CA GLU A 229 3.08 -22.91 -19.25
C GLU A 229 2.85 -21.43 -19.53
N ASP A 230 2.38 -20.66 -18.54
CA ASP A 230 2.12 -19.23 -18.66
C ASP A 230 3.38 -18.38 -18.38
N ILE A 231 4.45 -18.99 -17.90
CA ILE A 231 5.69 -18.31 -17.57
C ILE A 231 6.53 -18.16 -18.85
N ARG A 232 7.05 -16.94 -19.08
CA ARG A 232 7.96 -16.64 -20.18
C ARG A 232 9.42 -16.79 -19.75
N GLU A 233 9.74 -16.20 -18.63
CA GLU A 233 11.07 -16.22 -18.02
C GLU A 233 10.98 -15.91 -16.52
N MET A 234 11.96 -16.32 -15.77
CA MET A 234 12.07 -16.09 -14.35
C MET A 234 13.44 -15.50 -14.03
N SER A 235 13.48 -14.68 -13.00
CA SER A 235 14.73 -14.15 -12.47
C SER A 235 14.72 -14.30 -10.97
N PHE A 236 15.86 -14.60 -10.36
CA PHE A 236 15.96 -14.63 -8.92
C PHE A 236 17.25 -13.98 -8.42
N TYR A 237 17.21 -13.52 -7.19
CA TYR A 237 18.35 -12.96 -6.50
C TYR A 237 18.35 -13.43 -5.05
N THR A 238 19.50 -13.93 -4.61
CA THR A 238 19.68 -14.42 -3.24
C THR A 238 20.48 -13.43 -2.41
N TYR A 239 20.06 -13.17 -1.18
CA TYR A 239 20.75 -12.27 -0.26
C TYR A 239 20.61 -12.73 1.19
N ALA A 240 21.58 -12.36 2.03
CA ALA A 240 21.53 -12.67 3.46
C ALA A 240 20.60 -11.69 4.18
N TYR A 241 19.79 -12.18 5.11
CA TYR A 241 18.80 -11.41 5.87
C TYR A 241 19.34 -10.13 6.55
N ASN A 242 20.62 -10.15 6.98
CA ASN A 242 21.21 -9.03 7.70
C ASN A 242 21.74 -7.88 6.83
N ASN A 243 21.51 -7.89 5.53
CA ASN A 243 22.05 -6.88 4.62
C ASN A 243 21.01 -5.81 4.28
N SER A 244 20.63 -5.00 5.27
CA SER A 244 19.63 -3.92 5.14
C SER A 244 19.96 -2.84 4.08
N GLN A 245 21.19 -2.78 3.59
CA GLN A 245 21.60 -1.88 2.49
C GLN A 245 21.17 -2.38 1.11
N ALA A 246 20.75 -3.63 0.99
CA ALA A 246 20.46 -4.27 -0.30
C ALA A 246 19.03 -3.99 -0.83
N TYR A 247 18.09 -3.51 -0.01
CA TYR A 247 16.68 -3.40 -0.41
C TYR A 247 16.43 -2.56 -1.67
N GLY A 248 17.13 -1.44 -1.85
CA GLY A 248 16.98 -0.62 -3.05
C GLY A 248 17.54 -1.24 -4.33
N ASP A 249 18.42 -2.23 -4.21
CA ASP A 249 19.09 -2.89 -5.33
C ASP A 249 18.52 -4.28 -5.64
N ILE A 250 17.74 -4.89 -4.74
CA ILE A 250 17.19 -6.25 -4.91
C ILE A 250 16.39 -6.36 -6.20
N LEU A 251 15.45 -5.45 -6.43
CA LEU A 251 14.63 -5.46 -7.65
C LEU A 251 15.46 -5.22 -8.92
N LYS A 252 16.47 -4.35 -8.85
CA LYS A 252 17.37 -4.08 -9.98
C LYS A 252 18.26 -5.28 -10.28
N GLN A 253 18.72 -5.99 -9.26
CA GLN A 253 19.55 -7.16 -9.43
C GLN A 253 18.73 -8.36 -9.89
N THR A 254 17.53 -8.57 -9.30
CA THR A 254 16.59 -9.58 -9.77
C THR A 254 16.19 -9.36 -11.25
N ALA A 255 16.06 -8.11 -11.69
CA ALA A 255 15.75 -7.79 -13.09
C ALA A 255 16.92 -8.04 -14.06
N ARG A 256 18.17 -8.11 -13.58
CA ARG A 256 19.36 -8.37 -14.43
C ARG A 256 19.59 -9.84 -14.75
N TRP A 257 19.06 -10.74 -13.92
CA TRP A 257 19.35 -12.16 -13.96
C TRP A 257 18.15 -12.94 -14.44
N SER A 258 18.00 -12.99 -15.77
CA SER A 258 16.92 -13.73 -16.42
C SER A 258 17.40 -15.16 -16.73
N TYR A 259 16.60 -16.14 -16.31
CA TYR A 259 16.80 -17.56 -16.55
C TYR A 259 15.76 -18.05 -17.55
N LYS A 260 16.22 -18.76 -18.56
CA LYS A 260 15.37 -19.40 -19.56
C LYS A 260 14.94 -20.79 -19.14
N ASP A 261 15.78 -21.46 -18.36
CA ASP A 261 15.43 -22.73 -17.74
C ASP A 261 14.51 -22.49 -16.55
N VAL A 262 13.21 -22.52 -16.84
CA VAL A 262 12.16 -22.29 -15.86
C VAL A 262 12.01 -23.47 -14.89
N ASP A 263 12.43 -24.68 -15.31
CA ASP A 263 12.13 -25.92 -14.61
C ASP A 263 12.71 -25.96 -13.20
N VAL A 264 13.98 -25.67 -13.07
CA VAL A 264 14.70 -25.72 -11.77
C VAL A 264 14.14 -24.68 -10.78
N ILE A 265 13.87 -23.45 -11.28
CA ILE A 265 13.34 -22.40 -10.42
C ILE A 265 11.87 -22.67 -10.05
N TYR A 266 11.11 -23.26 -10.96
CA TYR A 266 9.71 -23.58 -10.72
C TYR A 266 9.55 -24.66 -9.64
N ASP A 267 10.36 -25.72 -9.69
CA ASP A 267 10.39 -26.78 -8.67
C ASP A 267 10.75 -26.21 -7.29
N PHE A 268 11.71 -25.27 -7.25
CA PHE A 268 12.01 -24.53 -6.03
C PHE A 268 10.80 -23.73 -5.50
N LEU A 269 10.11 -23.00 -6.37
CA LEU A 269 8.93 -22.22 -5.99
C LEU A 269 7.77 -23.10 -5.54
N GLU A 270 7.56 -24.24 -6.17
CA GLU A 270 6.53 -25.20 -5.79
C GLU A 270 6.77 -25.73 -4.36
N ASN A 271 8.02 -26.07 -4.04
CA ASN A 271 8.42 -26.48 -2.69
C ASN A 271 8.27 -25.33 -1.67
N ALA A 272 8.68 -24.11 -2.01
CA ALA A 272 8.52 -22.94 -1.16
C ALA A 272 7.04 -22.64 -0.89
N VAL A 273 6.20 -22.66 -1.91
CA VAL A 273 4.74 -22.44 -1.76
C VAL A 273 4.10 -23.57 -0.95
N ALA A 274 4.54 -24.83 -1.13
CA ALA A 274 4.05 -25.94 -0.33
C ALA A 274 4.35 -25.75 1.17
N TYR A 275 5.51 -25.19 1.50
CA TYR A 275 5.87 -24.84 2.88
C TYR A 275 4.88 -23.82 3.48
N TYR A 276 4.56 -22.76 2.77
CA TYR A 276 3.58 -21.74 3.22
C TYR A 276 2.14 -22.26 3.30
N ARG A 277 1.80 -23.36 2.61
CA ARG A 277 0.49 -24.01 2.71
C ARG A 277 0.30 -24.86 3.99
N THR A 278 1.37 -25.28 4.62
CA THR A 278 1.32 -26.26 5.73
C THR A 278 1.12 -25.65 7.11
N ASP A 279 0.67 -24.41 7.27
CA ASP A 279 0.37 -23.71 8.54
C ASP A 279 1.47 -23.81 9.63
N SER A 280 2.59 -24.41 9.31
CA SER A 280 3.71 -24.54 10.22
C SER A 280 4.67 -23.35 10.08
N HIS A 281 4.13 -22.14 10.28
CA HIS A 281 5.00 -21.00 10.50
C HIS A 281 5.79 -21.27 11.79
N PRO A 282 7.12 -21.34 11.75
CA PRO A 282 7.88 -21.39 12.98
C PRO A 282 7.76 -20.02 13.67
N ALA A 283 6.65 -19.80 14.36
CA ALA A 283 6.40 -18.61 15.20
C ALA A 283 7.48 -18.40 16.27
N ASP A 284 8.33 -19.39 16.49
CA ASP A 284 9.38 -19.43 17.52
C ASP A 284 10.79 -19.54 16.96
N VAL A 285 11.00 -19.24 15.69
CA VAL A 285 12.37 -19.26 15.18
C VAL A 285 13.09 -18.00 15.64
N ASP A 286 14.02 -18.15 16.57
CA ASP A 286 14.87 -17.07 17.08
C ASP A 286 15.64 -16.44 15.92
N ILE A 287 15.12 -15.32 15.41
CA ILE A 287 15.64 -14.55 14.28
C ILE A 287 17.13 -14.23 14.43
N ASN A 288 17.65 -14.19 15.67
CA ASN A 288 19.06 -13.89 15.97
C ASN A 288 20.00 -15.07 15.71
N ASN A 289 19.48 -16.28 15.58
CA ASN A 289 20.28 -17.51 15.39
C ASN A 289 20.13 -18.15 14.01
N ILE A 290 19.30 -17.56 13.11
CA ILE A 290 19.04 -18.18 11.82
C ILE A 290 19.97 -17.59 10.77
N LYS A 291 20.73 -18.47 10.15
CA LYS A 291 21.39 -18.23 8.87
C LYS A 291 20.38 -18.49 7.74
N GLY A 292 19.35 -17.64 7.62
CA GLY A 292 18.40 -17.69 6.50
C GLY A 292 18.97 -17.03 5.26
N ILE A 293 18.63 -17.56 4.09
CA ILE A 293 18.79 -16.86 2.81
C ILE A 293 17.41 -16.41 2.36
N ASN A 294 17.32 -15.15 1.96
CA ASN A 294 16.17 -14.63 1.26
C ASN A 294 16.37 -14.80 -0.25
N VAL A 295 15.34 -15.25 -0.92
CA VAL A 295 15.30 -15.38 -2.38
C VAL A 295 14.21 -14.51 -2.92
N ALA A 296 14.58 -13.41 -3.56
CA ALA A 296 13.66 -12.60 -4.33
C ALA A 296 13.51 -13.18 -5.74
N VAL A 297 12.30 -13.45 -6.15
CA VAL A 297 11.98 -14.02 -7.46
C VAL A 297 11.09 -13.05 -8.24
N LYS A 298 11.46 -12.79 -9.49
CA LYS A 298 10.62 -12.10 -10.46
C LYS A 298 10.10 -13.13 -11.46
N VAL A 299 8.80 -13.22 -11.63
CA VAL A 299 8.15 -14.08 -12.62
C VAL A 299 7.56 -13.22 -13.71
N MET A 300 7.98 -13.43 -14.94
CA MET A 300 7.47 -12.74 -16.12
C MET A 300 6.54 -13.68 -16.89
N LEU A 301 5.27 -13.29 -17.02
CA LEU A 301 4.25 -14.07 -17.70
C LEU A 301 4.23 -13.76 -19.20
N LYS A 302 3.77 -14.72 -20.00
CA LYS A 302 3.58 -14.56 -21.46
C LYS A 302 2.62 -13.45 -21.85
N ASN A 303 1.69 -13.06 -20.94
CA ASN A 303 0.76 -11.95 -21.14
C ASN A 303 1.37 -10.56 -20.88
N GLY A 304 2.69 -10.49 -20.57
CA GLY A 304 3.43 -9.25 -20.28
C GLY A 304 3.26 -8.73 -18.86
N LYS A 305 2.55 -9.44 -17.98
CA LYS A 305 2.51 -9.11 -16.55
C LYS A 305 3.69 -9.78 -15.85
N ASP A 306 4.26 -9.10 -14.91
CA ASP A 306 5.27 -9.62 -14.00
C ASP A 306 4.85 -9.42 -12.56
N TYR A 307 5.36 -10.24 -11.67
CA TYR A 307 5.20 -10.10 -10.24
C TYR A 307 6.47 -10.54 -9.52
N TYR A 308 6.63 -10.02 -8.32
CA TYR A 308 7.76 -10.28 -7.45
C TYR A 308 7.27 -11.02 -6.22
N ARG A 309 8.08 -11.97 -5.75
CA ARG A 309 7.91 -12.69 -4.48
C ARG A 309 9.24 -12.79 -3.77
N GLU A 310 9.18 -12.84 -2.47
CA GLU A 310 10.33 -13.07 -1.61
C GLU A 310 10.07 -14.29 -0.74
N TYR A 311 10.98 -15.26 -0.77
CA TYR A 311 10.87 -16.48 0.01
C TYR A 311 12.02 -16.54 1.01
N ASN A 312 11.68 -16.78 2.28
CA ASN A 312 12.65 -16.99 3.34
C ASN A 312 12.98 -18.48 3.46
N ILE A 313 14.23 -18.83 3.35
CA ILE A 313 14.70 -20.20 3.41
C ILE A 313 15.46 -20.40 4.72
N TYR A 314 14.84 -21.08 5.65
CA TYR A 314 15.36 -21.27 7.01
C TYR A 314 16.24 -22.52 7.18
N ASP A 315 16.17 -23.52 6.31
CA ASP A 315 16.94 -24.74 6.41
C ASP A 315 17.59 -25.12 5.08
N TYR A 316 18.92 -24.98 5.06
CA TYR A 316 19.73 -25.32 3.87
C TYR A 316 19.92 -26.82 3.67
N THR A 317 19.69 -27.63 4.70
CA THR A 317 20.12 -29.02 4.70
C THR A 317 19.14 -29.96 4.03
N ASN A 318 17.88 -29.54 3.84
CA ASN A 318 16.81 -30.39 3.33
C ASN A 318 16.28 -30.02 1.94
N ASN A 319 16.88 -29.04 1.24
CA ASN A 319 16.34 -28.54 -0.02
C ASN A 319 17.29 -28.82 -1.19
N GLU A 320 17.26 -30.06 -1.72
CA GLU A 320 18.05 -30.46 -2.89
C GLU A 320 17.80 -29.55 -4.09
N SER A 321 16.54 -29.12 -4.33
CA SER A 321 16.18 -28.20 -5.41
C SER A 321 16.83 -26.81 -5.29
N GLN A 322 17.10 -26.34 -4.07
CA GLN A 322 17.82 -25.07 -3.85
C GLN A 322 19.31 -25.21 -4.18
N LEU A 323 19.91 -26.32 -3.77
CA LEU A 323 21.30 -26.61 -4.09
C LEU A 323 21.49 -26.79 -5.60
N GLU A 324 20.57 -27.47 -6.28
CA GLU A 324 20.56 -27.60 -7.74
C GLU A 324 20.48 -26.26 -8.44
N MET A 325 19.60 -25.35 -7.95
CA MET A 325 19.48 -24.00 -8.49
C MET A 325 20.77 -23.19 -8.33
N LEU A 326 21.37 -23.19 -7.13
CA LEU A 326 22.61 -22.43 -6.83
C LEU A 326 23.84 -23.04 -7.51
N VAL A 327 23.83 -24.32 -7.81
CA VAL A 327 24.93 -25.02 -8.48
C VAL A 327 24.78 -25.04 -10.00
N SER A 328 23.61 -24.64 -10.52
CA SER A 328 23.34 -24.63 -11.96
C SER A 328 24.38 -23.81 -12.73
N GLN A 329 24.75 -24.26 -13.94
CA GLN A 329 25.70 -23.55 -14.78
C GLN A 329 25.19 -22.16 -15.16
N GLU A 330 23.89 -22.02 -15.38
CA GLU A 330 23.26 -20.76 -15.74
C GLU A 330 23.33 -19.74 -14.59
N TYR A 331 23.18 -20.17 -13.33
CA TYR A 331 23.42 -19.34 -12.15
C TYR A 331 24.87 -18.84 -12.09
N LYS A 332 25.83 -19.75 -12.26
CA LYS A 332 27.27 -19.42 -12.24
C LYS A 332 27.62 -18.45 -13.35
N ASP A 333 27.12 -18.68 -14.56
CA ASP A 333 27.38 -17.82 -15.71
C ASP A 333 26.79 -16.41 -15.53
N ASN A 334 25.64 -16.30 -14.88
CA ASN A 334 25.03 -15.00 -14.57
C ASN A 334 25.71 -14.29 -13.38
N PHE A 335 26.12 -15.05 -12.35
CA PHE A 335 26.78 -14.50 -11.16
C PHE A 335 28.19 -13.99 -11.46
N TYR A 336 28.95 -14.67 -12.34
CA TYR A 336 30.32 -14.33 -12.69
C TYR A 336 30.47 -13.47 -13.96
N LYS A 337 29.37 -13.13 -14.64
CA LYS A 337 29.37 -12.09 -15.67
C LYS A 337 29.40 -10.70 -15.01
N ILE A 338 30.56 -10.35 -14.46
CA ILE A 338 30.87 -9.00 -13.99
C ILE A 338 31.45 -8.19 -15.15
#